data_fa203e6424d0572e221fe1ef867ea4b8
#
_entry.id   fa203e6424d0572e221fe1ef867ea4b8
#
_cell.length_a   1.000
_cell.length_b   1.000
_cell.length_c   1.000
_cell.angle_alpha   90.00
_cell.angle_beta   90.00
_cell.angle_gamma   90.00
#
_symmetry.space_group_name_H-M   'P 1'
#
loop_
_entity.id
_entity.type
_entity.pdbx_description
1 polymer ?
#
loop_
_entity_poly.entity_id
_entity_poly.type
_entity_poly.pdbx_seq_one_letter_code
_entity_poly.pdbx_strand_id
1 'polypeptide(L)'
;MAIIAMLAGCGSTIPQHVPVQESFGSTETFSRMFDASPAQTCEAARRALLSQGYIAMARTPELIEGNKSFQPDPELNLQMNIRVVCVPETADGQVSIGFVTALQDRYTLKKSANSASLGVGALGSVSLPFSSGSDSMVKVGSETIAKSGFYDSFFELVSRYLAQDRESIAVPTPVAPQNTIPSANH
;
A
#
# COMPACT_ATOMS: atom_id res chain seq x y z
N MET A 1 1.35 9.63 -71.34
CA MET A 1 2.13 9.34 -70.10
C MET A 1 1.46 10.04 -68.94
N ALA A 2 0.75 9.34 -68.07
CA ALA A 2 0.08 9.88 -66.91
C ALA A 2 0.88 9.56 -65.67
N ILE A 3 1.35 10.55 -64.94
CA ILE A 3 2.11 10.42 -63.67
C ILE A 3 1.10 10.45 -62.51
N ILE A 4 0.93 9.29 -61.86
CA ILE A 4 0.12 9.17 -60.63
C ILE A 4 1.04 9.47 -59.44
N ALA A 5 0.77 10.61 -58.76
CA ALA A 5 1.44 10.98 -57.54
C ALA A 5 0.76 10.24 -56.35
N MET A 6 1.48 9.32 -55.69
CA MET A 6 1.06 8.69 -54.44
C MET A 6 1.32 9.64 -53.29
N LEU A 7 0.28 10.18 -52.66
CA LEU A 7 0.36 10.87 -51.37
C LEU A 7 0.36 9.81 -50.25
N ALA A 8 1.53 9.59 -49.63
CA ALA A 8 1.62 8.85 -48.39
C ALA A 8 1.18 9.73 -47.22
N GLY A 9 -0.03 9.52 -46.71
CA GLY A 9 -0.52 10.17 -45.49
C GLY A 9 0.09 9.54 -44.24
N CYS A 10 0.91 10.28 -43.50
CA CYS A 10 1.32 9.93 -42.14
C CYS A 10 0.10 10.06 -41.19
N GLY A 11 -0.51 8.94 -40.85
CA GLY A 11 -1.53 8.89 -39.81
C GLY A 11 -0.89 9.08 -38.43
N SER A 12 -1.07 10.26 -37.82
CA SER A 12 -0.75 10.52 -36.41
C SER A 12 -1.76 9.77 -35.55
N THR A 13 -1.34 8.69 -34.91
CA THR A 13 -2.14 8.05 -33.84
C THR A 13 -2.16 8.98 -32.63
N ILE A 14 -3.24 9.74 -32.47
CA ILE A 14 -3.53 10.49 -31.25
C ILE A 14 -3.76 9.45 -30.15
N PRO A 15 -3.03 9.48 -29.02
CA PRO A 15 -3.30 8.58 -27.90
C PRO A 15 -4.75 8.86 -27.43
N GLN A 16 -5.61 7.87 -27.59
CA GLN A 16 -6.96 7.94 -27.07
C GLN A 16 -6.89 7.90 -25.53
N HIS A 17 -7.24 9.01 -24.91
CA HIS A 17 -7.47 9.10 -23.49
C HIS A 17 -8.72 8.28 -23.17
N VAL A 18 -8.54 7.03 -22.70
CA VAL A 18 -9.65 6.20 -22.25
C VAL A 18 -10.19 6.85 -20.98
N PRO A 19 -11.45 7.32 -20.96
CA PRO A 19 -12.03 7.85 -19.74
C PRO A 19 -12.10 6.72 -18.68
N VAL A 20 -11.64 7.02 -17.47
CA VAL A 20 -11.81 6.11 -16.32
C VAL A 20 -13.30 6.03 -16.03
N GLN A 21 -13.91 4.87 -16.26
CA GLN A 21 -15.31 4.63 -15.98
C GLN A 21 -15.41 3.92 -14.63
N GLU A 22 -15.87 4.65 -13.61
CA GLU A 22 -16.17 4.08 -12.29
C GLU A 22 -17.50 3.34 -12.34
N SER A 23 -17.53 2.12 -11.77
CA SER A 23 -18.72 1.27 -11.74
C SER A 23 -18.94 0.71 -10.33
N PHE A 24 -20.04 1.06 -9.69
CA PHE A 24 -20.43 0.53 -8.37
C PHE A 24 -21.22 -0.77 -8.52
N GLY A 25 -20.56 -1.82 -8.99
CA GLY A 25 -21.23 -3.10 -9.33
C GLY A 25 -20.89 -4.28 -8.42
N SER A 26 -19.87 -4.19 -7.58
CA SER A 26 -19.40 -5.31 -6.71
C SER A 26 -19.16 -4.81 -5.30
N THR A 27 -19.80 -5.45 -4.32
CA THR A 27 -19.67 -5.10 -2.90
C THR A 27 -18.57 -5.88 -2.18
N GLU A 28 -18.07 -6.97 -2.75
CA GLU A 28 -17.31 -7.98 -1.99
C GLU A 28 -15.79 -7.90 -2.17
N THR A 29 -15.30 -7.28 -3.24
CA THR A 29 -13.85 -7.29 -3.52
C THR A 29 -13.04 -6.56 -2.47
N PHE A 30 -13.53 -5.44 -1.97
CA PHE A 30 -12.80 -4.54 -1.07
C PHE A 30 -13.27 -4.60 0.38
N SER A 31 -14.20 -5.51 0.70
CA SER A 31 -14.75 -5.65 2.04
C SER A 31 -15.01 -7.09 2.43
N ARG A 32 -14.95 -7.38 3.75
CA ARG A 32 -15.30 -8.68 4.31
C ARG A 32 -15.85 -8.51 5.72
N MET A 33 -16.86 -9.31 6.05
CA MET A 33 -17.44 -9.41 7.38
C MET A 33 -16.62 -10.35 8.26
N PHE A 34 -16.49 -9.97 9.54
CA PHE A 34 -15.78 -10.73 10.55
C PHE A 34 -16.59 -10.81 11.84
N ASP A 35 -16.56 -11.97 12.45
CA ASP A 35 -17.16 -12.29 13.74
C ASP A 35 -16.27 -11.76 14.88
N ALA A 36 -16.04 -10.47 14.91
CA ALA A 36 -15.16 -9.78 15.85
C ALA A 36 -15.53 -8.29 15.89
N SER A 37 -15.20 -7.61 16.98
CA SER A 37 -15.40 -6.17 17.05
C SER A 37 -14.53 -5.41 16.05
N PRO A 38 -14.89 -4.16 15.66
CA PRO A 38 -14.08 -3.34 14.76
C PRO A 38 -12.62 -3.21 15.19
N ALA A 39 -12.38 -2.97 16.48
CA ALA A 39 -11.03 -2.85 17.03
C ALA A 39 -10.21 -4.16 16.91
N GLN A 40 -10.82 -5.30 17.19
CA GLN A 40 -10.18 -6.61 17.05
C GLN A 40 -9.86 -6.91 15.57
N THR A 41 -10.81 -6.64 14.67
CA THR A 41 -10.63 -6.85 13.23
C THR A 41 -9.50 -5.98 12.68
N CYS A 42 -9.45 -4.71 13.06
CA CYS A 42 -8.38 -3.81 12.65
C CYS A 42 -7.02 -4.16 13.27
N GLU A 43 -6.97 -4.62 14.53
CA GLU A 43 -5.72 -5.11 15.12
C GLU A 43 -5.21 -6.38 14.40
N ALA A 44 -6.10 -7.32 14.05
CA ALA A 44 -5.74 -8.47 13.24
C ALA A 44 -5.24 -8.08 11.85
N ALA A 45 -5.87 -7.07 11.22
CA ALA A 45 -5.43 -6.50 9.96
C ALA A 45 -4.04 -5.84 10.07
N ARG A 46 -3.76 -5.13 11.15
CA ARG A 46 -2.44 -4.55 11.42
C ARG A 46 -1.38 -5.63 11.52
N ARG A 47 -1.63 -6.72 12.26
CA ARG A 47 -0.72 -7.87 12.36
C ARG A 47 -0.52 -8.56 11.01
N ALA A 48 -1.58 -8.70 10.23
CA ALA A 48 -1.51 -9.23 8.87
C ALA A 48 -0.54 -8.41 8.01
N LEU A 49 -0.65 -7.08 8.02
CA LEU A 49 0.26 -6.19 7.29
C LEU A 49 1.69 -6.29 7.79
N LEU A 50 1.91 -6.26 9.11
CA LEU A 50 3.24 -6.40 9.71
C LEU A 50 3.91 -7.71 9.31
N SER A 51 3.16 -8.83 9.30
CA SER A 51 3.69 -10.16 8.92
C SER A 51 4.14 -10.23 7.46
N GLN A 52 3.62 -9.34 6.61
CA GLN A 52 4.01 -9.23 5.20
C GLN A 52 5.08 -8.16 4.97
N GLY A 53 5.66 -7.60 6.04
CA GLY A 53 6.74 -6.61 5.96
C GLY A 53 6.27 -5.19 5.60
N TYR A 54 5.00 -4.86 5.85
CA TYR A 54 4.53 -3.48 5.80
C TYR A 54 4.92 -2.75 7.08
N ILE A 55 5.18 -1.46 6.96
CA ILE A 55 5.18 -0.55 8.12
C ILE A 55 3.71 -0.20 8.35
N ALA A 56 3.11 -0.73 9.42
CA ALA A 56 1.68 -0.59 9.71
C ALA A 56 1.44 0.15 11.02
N MET A 57 0.64 1.21 10.95
CA MET A 57 0.28 2.07 12.08
C MET A 57 -1.24 2.13 12.26
N ALA A 58 -1.69 2.04 13.53
CA ALA A 58 -3.05 2.37 13.89
C ALA A 58 -3.18 3.89 14.02
N ARG A 59 -4.06 4.51 13.24
CA ARG A 59 -4.44 5.91 13.37
C ARG A 59 -5.52 6.07 14.45
N THR A 60 -6.47 5.14 14.43
CA THR A 60 -7.46 4.90 15.49
C THR A 60 -7.59 3.39 15.68
N PRO A 61 -8.33 2.91 16.69
CA PRO A 61 -8.60 1.47 16.82
C PRO A 61 -9.29 0.85 15.59
N GLU A 62 -10.02 1.65 14.81
CA GLU A 62 -10.78 1.22 13.63
C GLU A 62 -10.16 1.63 12.29
N LEU A 63 -8.96 2.27 12.31
CA LEU A 63 -8.27 2.73 11.09
C LEU A 63 -6.79 2.35 11.13
N ILE A 64 -6.39 1.50 10.21
CA ILE A 64 -5.01 1.07 10.01
C ILE A 64 -4.49 1.60 8.67
N GLU A 65 -3.29 2.12 8.68
CA GLU A 65 -2.54 2.48 7.48
C GLU A 65 -1.24 1.69 7.43
N GLY A 66 -0.96 1.10 6.27
CA GLY A 66 0.26 0.35 6.01
C GLY A 66 0.94 0.81 4.74
N ASN A 67 2.26 0.88 4.74
CA ASN A 67 3.04 1.18 3.54
C ASN A 67 4.20 0.21 3.39
N LYS A 68 4.58 -0.06 2.15
CA LYS A 68 5.73 -0.87 1.79
C LYS A 68 6.31 -0.39 0.47
N SER A 69 7.63 -0.22 0.44
CA SER A 69 8.34 0.21 -0.76
C SER A 69 9.04 -0.97 -1.42
N PHE A 70 9.08 -0.94 -2.76
CA PHE A 70 9.75 -1.94 -3.60
C PHE A 70 10.58 -1.22 -4.65
N GLN A 71 11.73 -1.76 -4.97
CA GLN A 71 12.56 -1.26 -6.05
C GLN A 71 12.86 -2.44 -7.01
N PRO A 72 11.92 -2.72 -7.96
CA PRO A 72 12.10 -3.82 -8.91
C PRO A 72 13.25 -3.57 -9.89
N ASP A 73 13.60 -2.31 -10.12
CA ASP A 73 14.70 -1.90 -10.97
C ASP A 73 15.33 -0.56 -10.50
N PRO A 74 16.59 -0.23 -10.89
CA PRO A 74 17.29 0.95 -10.36
C PRO A 74 16.61 2.29 -10.58
N GLU A 75 15.77 2.41 -11.62
CA GLU A 75 15.10 3.66 -11.98
C GLU A 75 13.62 3.68 -11.57
N LEU A 76 13.06 2.55 -11.12
CA LEU A 76 11.65 2.40 -10.76
C LEU A 76 11.48 2.07 -9.28
N ASN A 77 10.84 2.96 -8.55
CA ASN A 77 10.40 2.72 -7.18
C ASN A 77 8.88 2.62 -7.12
N LEU A 78 8.39 1.56 -6.49
CA LEU A 78 6.98 1.33 -6.24
C LEU A 78 6.71 1.48 -4.74
N GLN A 79 5.61 2.13 -4.40
CA GLN A 79 5.11 2.22 -3.03
C GLN A 79 3.69 1.69 -2.97
N MET A 80 3.48 0.67 -2.13
CA MET A 80 2.16 0.16 -1.82
C MET A 80 1.64 0.83 -0.56
N ASN A 81 0.47 1.46 -0.65
CA ASN A 81 -0.23 2.07 0.47
C ASN A 81 -1.55 1.36 0.68
N ILE A 82 -1.75 0.80 1.87
CA ILE A 82 -2.97 0.07 2.23
C ILE A 82 -3.65 0.81 3.37
N ARG A 83 -4.96 1.01 3.23
CA ARG A 83 -5.83 1.55 4.28
C ARG A 83 -6.90 0.52 4.60
N VAL A 84 -7.06 0.23 5.88
CA VAL A 84 -8.10 -0.66 6.41
C VAL A 84 -8.97 0.14 7.36
N VAL A 85 -10.28 0.10 7.12
CA VAL A 85 -11.30 0.72 7.99
C VAL A 85 -12.23 -0.37 8.46
N CYS A 86 -12.41 -0.50 9.78
CA CYS A 86 -13.27 -1.49 10.39
C CYS A 86 -14.49 -0.80 11.02
N VAL A 87 -15.68 -1.17 10.59
CA VAL A 87 -16.94 -0.58 11.10
C VAL A 87 -17.81 -1.65 11.72
N PRO A 88 -18.62 -1.32 12.74
CA PRO A 88 -19.57 -2.27 13.30
C PRO A 88 -20.67 -2.57 12.30
N GLU A 89 -21.02 -3.84 12.14
CA GLU A 89 -22.16 -4.30 11.35
C GLU A 89 -23.41 -4.47 12.21
N THR A 90 -23.21 -4.86 13.46
CA THR A 90 -24.28 -5.08 14.43
C THR A 90 -24.26 -4.04 15.54
N ALA A 91 -25.43 -3.74 16.11
CA ALA A 91 -25.57 -2.73 17.15
C ALA A 91 -24.83 -3.08 18.45
N ASP A 92 -24.58 -4.36 18.71
CA ASP A 92 -23.81 -4.85 19.84
C ASP A 92 -22.28 -4.78 19.60
N GLY A 93 -21.86 -4.42 18.36
CA GLY A 93 -20.47 -4.29 17.98
C GLY A 93 -19.66 -5.59 17.98
N GLN A 94 -20.33 -6.76 17.99
CA GLN A 94 -19.66 -8.07 17.99
C GLN A 94 -19.28 -8.56 16.58
N VAL A 95 -19.92 -7.99 15.56
CA VAL A 95 -19.64 -8.26 14.15
C VAL A 95 -19.21 -6.98 13.47
N SER A 96 -18.18 -7.05 12.64
CA SER A 96 -17.64 -5.90 11.91
C SER A 96 -17.42 -6.20 10.43
N ILE A 97 -17.40 -5.13 9.63
CA ILE A 97 -16.94 -5.18 8.25
C ILE A 97 -15.59 -4.47 8.16
N GLY A 98 -14.60 -5.15 7.59
CA GLY A 98 -13.33 -4.57 7.21
C GLY A 98 -13.35 -4.12 5.75
N PHE A 99 -13.18 -2.81 5.50
CA PHE A 99 -12.99 -2.23 4.18
C PHE A 99 -11.51 -1.99 3.93
N VAL A 100 -11.03 -2.38 2.75
CA VAL A 100 -9.61 -2.29 2.41
C VAL A 100 -9.44 -1.57 1.08
N THR A 101 -8.54 -0.59 1.04
CA THR A 101 -8.09 0.05 -0.18
C THR A 101 -6.58 -0.11 -0.30
N ALA A 102 -6.11 -0.59 -1.45
CA ALA A 102 -4.69 -0.70 -1.76
C ALA A 102 -4.35 0.14 -2.99
N LEU A 103 -3.42 1.08 -2.82
CA LEU A 103 -2.91 1.96 -3.87
C LEU A 103 -1.44 1.62 -4.15
N GLN A 104 -1.10 1.51 -5.42
CA GLN A 104 0.27 1.38 -5.88
C GLN A 104 0.72 2.67 -6.55
N ASP A 105 1.69 3.34 -5.95
CA ASP A 105 2.34 4.52 -6.48
C ASP A 105 3.63 4.16 -7.19
N ARG A 106 3.88 4.78 -8.34
CA ARG A 106 5.11 4.63 -9.12
C ARG A 106 5.91 5.92 -9.07
N TYR A 107 7.20 5.80 -8.75
CA TYR A 107 8.14 6.91 -8.74
C TYR A 107 9.30 6.61 -9.66
N THR A 108 9.76 7.61 -10.41
CA THR A 108 10.98 7.55 -11.21
C THR A 108 11.97 8.58 -10.75
N LEU A 109 13.25 8.25 -10.93
CA LEU A 109 14.36 9.17 -10.64
C LEU A 109 14.47 10.20 -11.77
N LYS A 110 14.22 11.48 -11.48
CA LYS A 110 14.41 12.57 -12.43
C LYS A 110 15.77 13.18 -12.19
N LYS A 111 16.70 12.97 -13.12
CA LYS A 111 18.02 13.62 -13.12
C LYS A 111 17.84 15.06 -13.59
N SER A 112 18.08 16.04 -12.72
CA SER A 112 18.12 17.46 -13.11
C SER A 112 19.47 17.75 -13.74
N ALA A 113 19.53 17.83 -15.05
CA ALA A 113 20.70 18.34 -15.76
C ALA A 113 20.72 19.89 -15.64
N ASN A 114 21.26 20.40 -14.56
CA ASN A 114 21.56 21.83 -14.47
C ASN A 114 22.87 22.12 -15.20
N SER A 115 22.79 22.37 -16.51
CA SER A 115 23.87 22.95 -17.26
C SER A 115 23.84 24.49 -17.04
N ALA A 116 24.57 24.99 -16.04
CA ALA A 116 24.82 26.39 -15.92
C ALA A 116 25.93 26.77 -16.93
N SER A 117 25.56 27.34 -18.06
CA SER A 117 26.47 27.94 -19.00
C SER A 117 26.83 29.35 -18.48
N LEU A 118 27.98 29.51 -17.85
CA LEU A 118 28.61 30.83 -17.59
C LEU A 118 29.21 31.30 -18.91
N GLY A 119 28.53 32.20 -19.60
CA GLY A 119 29.10 32.90 -20.75
C GLY A 119 30.12 33.90 -20.29
N VAL A 120 31.43 33.60 -20.44
CA VAL A 120 32.51 34.58 -20.35
C VAL A 120 32.77 35.06 -21.76
N GLY A 121 32.41 36.31 -22.04
CA GLY A 121 32.64 36.93 -23.34
C GLY A 121 34.11 36.94 -23.70
N ALA A 122 34.42 36.75 -24.97
CA ALA A 122 35.65 37.01 -25.74
C ALA A 122 36.74 35.90 -25.78
N LEU A 123 36.77 34.86 -24.98
CA LEU A 123 37.85 33.85 -25.03
C LEU A 123 37.42 32.38 -24.97
N GLY A 124 36.24 32.02 -25.48
CA GLY A 124 35.78 30.64 -25.54
C GLY A 124 34.95 30.19 -24.30
N SER A 125 33.85 29.57 -24.53
CA SER A 125 32.98 29.00 -23.48
C SER A 125 33.54 27.68 -22.98
N VAL A 126 33.96 27.61 -21.71
CA VAL A 126 34.29 26.38 -21.01
C VAL A 126 33.03 25.93 -20.26
N SER A 127 32.37 24.91 -20.74
CA SER A 127 31.25 24.26 -20.03
C SER A 127 31.85 23.29 -19.00
N LEU A 128 31.89 23.69 -17.74
CA LEU A 128 32.17 22.75 -16.65
C LEU A 128 30.84 22.07 -16.23
N PRO A 129 30.71 20.75 -16.34
CA PRO A 129 29.56 20.06 -15.79
C PRO A 129 29.65 20.05 -14.27
N PHE A 130 29.01 21.02 -13.62
CA PHE A 130 28.76 20.92 -12.20
C PHE A 130 27.61 19.94 -11.99
N SER A 131 27.97 18.70 -11.73
CA SER A 131 27.00 17.65 -11.32
C SER A 131 26.65 17.80 -9.83
N SER A 132 26.02 18.91 -9.44
CA SER A 132 25.18 18.93 -8.25
C SER A 132 23.77 18.52 -8.66
N GLY A 133 23.64 17.31 -9.20
CA GLY A 133 22.36 16.73 -9.53
C GLY A 133 21.64 16.37 -8.25
N SER A 134 20.69 17.18 -7.80
CA SER A 134 19.69 16.73 -6.86
C SER A 134 18.75 15.78 -7.61
N ASP A 135 19.07 14.48 -7.60
CA ASP A 135 18.19 13.47 -8.08
C ASP A 135 16.90 13.51 -7.26
N SER A 136 15.78 13.83 -7.87
CA SER A 136 14.49 13.88 -7.21
C SER A 136 13.60 12.74 -7.67
N MET A 137 13.01 12.01 -6.72
CA MET A 137 11.97 11.01 -7.02
C MET A 137 10.67 11.72 -7.33
N VAL A 138 10.13 11.50 -8.52
CA VAL A 138 8.88 12.07 -8.99
C VAL A 138 7.84 10.98 -9.13
N LYS A 139 6.66 11.18 -8.52
CA LYS A 139 5.50 10.30 -8.71
C LYS A 139 5.00 10.43 -10.14
N VAL A 140 4.99 9.34 -10.88
CA VAL A 140 4.60 9.29 -12.30
C VAL A 140 3.29 8.55 -12.53
N GLY A 141 2.77 7.87 -11.53
CA GLY A 141 1.50 7.16 -11.60
C GLY A 141 1.01 6.71 -10.24
N SER A 142 -0.30 6.46 -10.18
CA SER A 142 -0.99 5.87 -9.03
C SER A 142 -2.13 5.03 -9.56
N GLU A 143 -2.27 3.81 -9.07
CA GLU A 143 -3.37 2.93 -9.44
C GLU A 143 -3.91 2.18 -8.22
N THR A 144 -5.21 1.94 -8.19
CA THR A 144 -5.83 1.06 -7.20
C THR A 144 -5.61 -0.39 -7.63
N ILE A 145 -5.17 -1.23 -6.70
CA ILE A 145 -5.11 -2.67 -6.93
C ILE A 145 -6.53 -3.20 -7.00
N ALA A 146 -6.94 -3.68 -8.19
CA ALA A 146 -8.29 -4.20 -8.43
C ALA A 146 -8.36 -5.74 -8.44
N LYS A 147 -7.22 -6.43 -8.24
CA LYS A 147 -7.14 -7.90 -8.30
C LYS A 147 -7.77 -8.51 -7.06
N SER A 148 -8.91 -9.21 -7.20
CA SER A 148 -9.65 -9.84 -6.09
C SER A 148 -8.79 -10.77 -5.24
N GLY A 149 -7.94 -11.62 -5.87
CA GLY A 149 -7.07 -12.54 -5.15
C GLY A 149 -6.07 -11.88 -4.19
N PHE A 150 -5.74 -10.60 -4.38
CA PHE A 150 -4.95 -9.84 -3.41
C PHE A 150 -5.74 -9.62 -2.12
N TYR A 151 -6.99 -9.20 -2.24
CA TYR A 151 -7.89 -8.95 -1.10
C TYR A 151 -8.30 -10.24 -0.41
N ASP A 152 -8.58 -11.30 -1.16
CA ASP A 152 -8.90 -12.62 -0.60
C ASP A 152 -7.78 -13.13 0.29
N SER A 153 -6.54 -13.08 -0.20
CA SER A 153 -5.36 -13.49 0.57
C SER A 153 -5.15 -12.63 1.82
N PHE A 154 -5.39 -11.33 1.72
CA PHE A 154 -5.31 -10.42 2.86
C PHE A 154 -6.37 -10.75 3.91
N PHE A 155 -7.62 -10.92 3.51
CA PHE A 155 -8.73 -11.23 4.42
C PHE A 155 -8.59 -12.60 5.07
N GLU A 156 -8.07 -13.59 4.36
CA GLU A 156 -7.74 -14.90 4.95
C GLU A 156 -6.68 -14.78 6.05
N LEU A 157 -5.67 -13.93 5.83
CA LEU A 157 -4.64 -13.69 6.82
C LEU A 157 -5.20 -12.98 8.06
N VAL A 158 -6.11 -12.01 7.88
CA VAL A 158 -6.84 -11.36 8.99
C VAL A 158 -7.64 -12.39 9.78
N SER A 159 -8.38 -13.28 9.10
CA SER A 159 -9.17 -14.34 9.75
C SER A 159 -8.29 -15.26 10.58
N ARG A 160 -7.07 -15.61 10.11
CA ARG A 160 -6.13 -16.43 10.86
C ARG A 160 -5.67 -15.76 12.15
N TYR A 161 -5.36 -14.45 12.11
CA TYR A 161 -4.97 -13.71 13.32
C TYR A 161 -6.12 -13.60 14.32
N LEU A 162 -7.36 -13.39 13.86
CA LEU A 162 -8.55 -13.41 14.72
C LEU A 162 -8.77 -14.77 15.39
N ALA A 163 -8.55 -15.87 14.67
CA ALA A 163 -8.65 -17.23 15.24
C ALA A 163 -7.60 -17.49 16.32
N GLN A 164 -6.36 -17.07 16.10
CA GLN A 164 -5.28 -17.17 17.08
C GLN A 164 -5.56 -16.39 18.38
N ASP A 165 -6.14 -15.19 18.26
CA ASP A 165 -6.51 -14.39 19.43
C ASP A 165 -7.62 -15.07 20.26
N ARG A 166 -8.61 -15.70 19.61
CA ARG A 166 -9.65 -16.48 20.30
C ARG A 166 -9.06 -17.68 21.04
N GLU A 167 -8.13 -18.41 20.43
CA GLU A 167 -7.48 -19.55 21.03
C GLU A 167 -6.62 -19.15 22.24
N SER A 168 -5.91 -18.02 22.16
CA SER A 168 -5.08 -17.51 23.25
C SER A 168 -5.89 -17.11 24.49
N ILE A 169 -7.12 -16.64 24.29
CA ILE A 169 -8.05 -16.29 25.38
C ILE A 169 -8.66 -17.56 26.01
N ALA A 170 -8.86 -18.61 25.22
CA ALA A 170 -9.51 -19.84 25.66
C ALA A 170 -8.60 -20.76 26.48
N VAL A 171 -7.26 -20.59 26.44
CA VAL A 171 -6.32 -21.38 27.25
C VAL A 171 -6.22 -20.75 28.65
N PRO A 172 -6.73 -21.40 29.72
CA PRO A 172 -6.56 -20.90 31.08
C PRO A 172 -5.07 -20.91 31.43
N THR A 173 -4.55 -19.75 31.85
CA THR A 173 -3.18 -19.63 32.37
C THR A 173 -3.01 -20.64 33.47
N PRO A 174 -1.99 -21.55 33.47
CA PRO A 174 -1.72 -22.43 34.58
C PRO A 174 -1.48 -21.59 35.83
N VAL A 175 -2.35 -21.73 36.83
CA VAL A 175 -2.15 -21.09 38.12
C VAL A 175 -0.84 -21.64 38.67
N ALA A 176 0.16 -20.76 38.85
CA ALA A 176 1.41 -21.11 39.48
C ALA A 176 1.12 -21.74 40.88
N PRO A 177 1.78 -22.85 41.27
CA PRO A 177 1.55 -23.47 42.54
C PRO A 177 1.86 -22.46 43.65
N GLN A 178 0.85 -22.13 44.47
CA GLN A 178 1.03 -21.34 45.67
C GLN A 178 1.89 -22.16 46.62
N ASN A 179 3.16 -21.78 46.79
CA ASN A 179 4.01 -22.29 47.85
C ASN A 179 3.40 -21.87 49.18
N THR A 180 2.59 -22.74 49.78
CA THR A 180 2.22 -22.68 51.18
C THR A 180 3.47 -22.94 51.98
N ILE A 181 4.06 -21.90 52.55
CA ILE A 181 5.12 -22.00 53.57
C ILE A 181 4.48 -22.57 54.83
N PRO A 182 4.92 -23.72 55.36
CA PRO A 182 4.41 -24.19 56.61
C PRO A 182 4.88 -23.25 57.74
N SER A 183 3.91 -22.67 58.45
CA SER A 183 4.19 -21.91 59.67
C SER A 183 4.82 -22.83 60.71
N ALA A 184 6.10 -22.65 61.01
CA ALA A 184 6.77 -23.31 62.15
C ALA A 184 6.30 -22.63 63.42
N ASN A 185 5.49 -23.33 64.20
CA ASN A 185 5.24 -23.00 65.62
C ASN A 185 6.49 -23.33 66.47
N HIS A 186 6.94 -22.30 67.19
CA HIS A 186 7.68 -22.43 68.43
C HIS A 186 7.01 -21.59 69.49
#